data_70cd2fe9519845e0b3ed791e436a919c
#
_entry.id   70cd2fe9519845e0b3ed791e436a919c
#
_cell.length_a   1.000
_cell.length_b   1.000
_cell.length_c   1.000
_cell.angle_alpha   90.00
_cell.angle_beta   90.00
_cell.angle_gamma   90.00
#
_symmetry.space_group_name_H-M   'P 1'
#
loop_
_entity.id
_entity.type
_entity.pdbx_description
1 polymer ?
#
loop_
_entity_poly.entity_id
_entity_poly.type
_entity_poly.pdbx_seq_one_letter_code
_entity_poly.pdbx_strand_id
1 'polypeptide(L)'
;MAIPFVKEIDVEYGRVDQVSPMVRRVIANNPGAFTYTGTGVYIIGRGTVAVIDPGPLQDDHFDALKAALDGETISHVVVTHSHMDHSPLAHPLAEWAGCKVYAKGPAIPTESEVRMEAGDDLSFRPDETIGDGWTAQGPDWTLEAIETPGHTSNHVCYALREENALFSGDHIMGWSTTVISPPDGDMGDYIASLEKVRDRGFSTIWPTHGPPVTDNPSGFIQAYIDHRKARETAIIARLAAGDKTIPDMVKTIYAAVDKKLHPAACHSVLGHMMQLVKDGHVTTSDATPGVKSQYRLAS
;
A
#
# COMPACT_ATOMS: atom_id res chain seq x y z
N MET A 1 -12.48 -11.81 13.42
CA MET A 1 -13.09 -12.41 12.19
C MET A 1 -12.02 -12.53 11.12
N ALA A 2 -12.17 -13.48 10.15
CA ALA A 2 -11.26 -13.50 8.99
C ALA A 2 -11.57 -12.31 8.08
N ILE A 3 -10.56 -11.74 7.43
CA ILE A 3 -10.76 -10.69 6.43
C ILE A 3 -11.49 -11.31 5.23
N PRO A 4 -12.60 -10.71 4.75
CA PRO A 4 -13.37 -11.26 3.62
C PRO A 4 -12.70 -10.90 2.28
N PHE A 5 -11.52 -11.49 2.02
CA PHE A 5 -10.76 -11.22 0.82
C PHE A 5 -11.52 -11.52 -0.48
N VAL A 6 -11.42 -10.62 -1.44
CA VAL A 6 -11.90 -10.77 -2.80
C VAL A 6 -10.72 -11.22 -3.68
N LYS A 7 -10.89 -12.31 -4.44
CA LYS A 7 -9.80 -12.89 -5.25
C LYS A 7 -10.09 -12.93 -6.75
N GLU A 8 -11.33 -12.65 -7.15
CA GLU A 8 -11.70 -12.70 -8.55
C GLU A 8 -11.56 -11.32 -9.19
N ILE A 9 -10.75 -11.24 -10.23
CA ILE A 9 -10.55 -10.05 -11.04
C ILE A 9 -10.32 -10.51 -12.49
N ASP A 10 -11.04 -9.91 -13.43
CA ASP A 10 -10.78 -10.08 -14.85
C ASP A 10 -9.61 -9.20 -15.26
N VAL A 11 -8.57 -9.78 -15.86
CA VAL A 11 -7.35 -9.08 -16.23
C VAL A 11 -6.99 -9.35 -17.69
N GLU A 12 -6.87 -8.26 -18.43
CA GLU A 12 -6.22 -8.22 -19.72
C GLU A 12 -5.24 -7.05 -19.72
N TYR A 13 -3.96 -7.36 -19.81
CA TYR A 13 -2.92 -6.34 -19.68
C TYR A 13 -3.00 -5.30 -20.80
N GLY A 14 -2.87 -4.03 -20.41
CA GLY A 14 -2.99 -2.91 -21.34
C GLY A 14 -4.42 -2.56 -21.78
N ARG A 15 -5.42 -3.38 -21.46
CA ARG A 15 -6.83 -3.04 -21.69
C ARG A 15 -7.26 -1.89 -20.79
N VAL A 16 -8.06 -0.97 -21.35
CA VAL A 16 -8.69 0.10 -20.60
C VAL A 16 -10.05 -0.37 -20.08
N ASP A 17 -10.17 -0.61 -18.80
CA ASP A 17 -11.44 -1.00 -18.16
C ASP A 17 -12.13 0.24 -17.58
N GLN A 18 -13.41 0.48 -17.97
CA GLN A 18 -14.25 1.46 -17.27
C GLN A 18 -14.76 0.80 -15.99
N VAL A 19 -14.23 1.18 -14.83
CA VAL A 19 -14.52 0.50 -13.54
C VAL A 19 -15.56 1.24 -12.70
N SER A 20 -15.76 2.55 -12.97
CA SER A 20 -16.86 3.36 -12.45
C SER A 20 -17.16 4.50 -13.43
N PRO A 21 -18.22 5.32 -13.27
CA PRO A 21 -18.53 6.42 -14.18
C PRO A 21 -17.36 7.36 -14.45
N MET A 22 -16.53 7.66 -13.44
CA MET A 22 -15.41 8.60 -13.54
C MET A 22 -14.03 7.94 -13.57
N VAL A 23 -13.93 6.62 -13.40
CA VAL A 23 -12.66 5.91 -13.23
C VAL A 23 -12.45 4.87 -14.31
N ARG A 24 -11.31 4.94 -14.97
CA ARG A 24 -10.76 3.90 -15.84
C ARG A 24 -9.55 3.28 -15.17
N ARG A 25 -9.29 2.01 -15.49
CA ARG A 25 -8.12 1.28 -15.00
C ARG A 25 -7.38 0.62 -16.15
N VAL A 26 -6.05 0.68 -16.10
CA VAL A 26 -5.14 -0.10 -16.95
C VAL A 26 -4.24 -0.91 -16.04
N ILE A 27 -4.10 -2.22 -16.28
CA ILE A 27 -3.27 -3.10 -15.45
C ILE A 27 -1.94 -3.36 -16.18
N ALA A 28 -0.82 -3.10 -15.48
CA ALA A 28 0.51 -3.41 -15.96
C ALA A 28 0.80 -4.92 -15.86
N ASN A 29 1.59 -5.45 -16.79
CA ASN A 29 1.97 -6.87 -16.83
C ASN A 29 3.18 -7.15 -15.92
N ASN A 30 2.96 -7.01 -14.60
CA ASN A 30 3.95 -7.31 -13.57
C ASN A 30 3.38 -8.21 -12.45
N PRO A 31 2.76 -9.37 -12.81
CA PRO A 31 2.18 -10.26 -11.79
C PRO A 31 3.26 -10.83 -10.87
N GLY A 32 2.93 -10.94 -9.58
CA GLY A 32 3.87 -11.43 -8.58
C GLY A 32 3.24 -11.76 -7.24
N ALA A 33 4.07 -12.21 -6.31
CA ALA A 33 3.62 -12.59 -4.97
C ALA A 33 3.10 -11.40 -4.14
N PHE A 34 3.48 -10.17 -4.50
CA PHE A 34 3.07 -8.94 -3.83
C PHE A 34 2.15 -8.08 -4.70
N THR A 35 2.28 -8.18 -6.02
CA THR A 35 1.48 -7.43 -6.99
C THR A 35 0.22 -8.17 -7.46
N TYR A 36 0.04 -9.45 -7.05
CA TYR A 36 -1.05 -10.34 -7.49
C TYR A 36 -1.09 -10.47 -9.02
N THR A 37 -2.06 -9.82 -9.66
CA THR A 37 -2.23 -9.81 -11.11
C THR A 37 -1.52 -8.64 -11.79
N GLY A 38 -0.85 -7.78 -11.06
CA GLY A 38 -0.13 -6.61 -11.56
C GLY A 38 -0.61 -5.31 -10.93
N THR A 39 0.01 -4.20 -11.36
CA THR A 39 -0.26 -2.85 -10.89
C THR A 39 -1.42 -2.22 -11.67
N GLY A 40 -2.47 -1.83 -10.97
CA GLY A 40 -3.61 -1.11 -11.51
C GLY A 40 -3.37 0.40 -11.52
N VAL A 41 -3.23 0.97 -12.70
CA VAL A 41 -3.15 2.43 -12.91
C VAL A 41 -4.54 2.98 -13.06
N TYR A 42 -4.88 4.04 -12.33
CA TYR A 42 -6.21 4.65 -12.39
C TYR A 42 -6.17 6.00 -13.11
N ILE A 43 -7.10 6.18 -14.06
CA ILE A 43 -7.30 7.42 -14.82
C ILE A 43 -8.64 8.01 -14.37
N ILE A 44 -8.59 9.22 -13.82
CA ILE A 44 -9.72 9.90 -13.18
C ILE A 44 -10.24 11.02 -14.09
N GLY A 45 -11.53 10.96 -14.40
CA GLY A 45 -12.20 11.98 -15.22
C GLY A 45 -12.17 11.69 -16.72
N ARG A 46 -12.53 12.71 -17.50
CA ARG A 46 -12.57 12.71 -18.98
C ARG A 46 -12.13 14.07 -19.52
N GLY A 47 -11.46 14.06 -20.66
CA GLY A 47 -10.95 15.28 -21.30
C GLY A 47 -9.77 15.91 -20.56
N THR A 48 -9.97 16.35 -19.32
CA THR A 48 -8.91 16.73 -18.39
C THR A 48 -8.89 15.73 -17.25
N VAL A 49 -7.79 14.99 -17.11
CA VAL A 49 -7.68 13.82 -16.24
C VAL A 49 -6.52 13.91 -15.26
N ALA A 50 -6.63 13.15 -14.15
CA ALA A 50 -5.50 12.77 -13.31
C ALA A 50 -5.16 11.29 -13.52
N VAL A 51 -3.89 10.93 -13.32
CA VAL A 51 -3.40 9.56 -13.35
C VAL A 51 -2.79 9.22 -11.99
N ILE A 52 -3.23 8.12 -11.38
CA ILE A 52 -2.74 7.62 -10.09
C ILE A 52 -1.85 6.41 -10.34
N ASP A 53 -0.65 6.39 -9.76
CA ASP A 53 0.35 5.33 -9.82
C ASP A 53 0.60 4.83 -11.26
N PRO A 54 1.33 5.56 -12.11
CA PRO A 54 1.57 5.14 -13.50
C PRO A 54 2.24 3.78 -13.67
N GLY A 55 2.83 3.24 -12.59
CA GLY A 55 3.30 1.86 -12.54
C GLY A 55 4.78 1.66 -12.86
N PRO A 56 5.17 0.40 -13.12
CA PRO A 56 6.55 0.04 -13.40
C PRO A 56 7.02 0.55 -14.75
N LEU A 57 8.32 0.76 -14.89
CA LEU A 57 8.96 1.17 -16.15
C LEU A 57 8.98 -0.01 -17.14
N GLN A 58 7.90 -0.14 -17.91
CA GLN A 58 7.72 -1.14 -18.97
C GLN A 58 7.22 -0.45 -20.25
N ASP A 59 7.87 -0.69 -21.38
CA ASP A 59 7.57 0.00 -22.65
C ASP A 59 6.16 -0.30 -23.16
N ASP A 60 5.73 -1.56 -23.10
CA ASP A 60 4.39 -2.00 -23.52
C ASP A 60 3.29 -1.39 -22.64
N HIS A 61 3.53 -1.29 -21.33
CA HIS A 61 2.61 -0.63 -20.41
C HIS A 61 2.55 0.89 -20.65
N PHE A 62 3.68 1.53 -20.89
CA PHE A 62 3.73 2.95 -21.22
C PHE A 62 3.00 3.25 -22.51
N ASP A 63 3.17 2.41 -23.55
CA ASP A 63 2.44 2.55 -24.82
C ASP A 63 0.93 2.37 -24.63
N ALA A 64 0.50 1.40 -23.79
CA ALA A 64 -0.89 1.22 -23.44
C ALA A 64 -1.49 2.45 -22.71
N LEU A 65 -0.74 3.06 -21.78
CA LEU A 65 -1.16 4.29 -21.11
C LEU A 65 -1.29 5.47 -22.07
N LYS A 66 -0.31 5.66 -22.97
CA LYS A 66 -0.39 6.72 -23.99
C LYS A 66 -1.60 6.54 -24.90
N ALA A 67 -1.90 5.30 -25.31
CA ALA A 67 -3.07 4.98 -26.12
C ALA A 67 -4.39 5.23 -25.35
N ALA A 68 -4.42 4.90 -24.06
CA ALA A 68 -5.58 5.11 -23.18
C ALA A 68 -5.90 6.58 -22.94
N LEU A 69 -4.88 7.44 -23.07
CA LEU A 69 -4.91 8.88 -22.78
C LEU A 69 -4.89 9.75 -24.06
N ASP A 70 -4.96 9.13 -25.24
CA ASP A 70 -4.94 9.84 -26.50
C ASP A 70 -6.12 10.83 -26.60
N GLY A 71 -5.80 12.07 -26.98
CA GLY A 71 -6.78 13.16 -27.07
C GLY A 71 -7.21 13.77 -25.72
N GLU A 72 -6.66 13.34 -24.60
CA GLU A 72 -6.95 13.90 -23.27
C GLU A 72 -5.79 14.79 -22.75
N THR A 73 -6.11 15.69 -21.86
CA THR A 73 -5.12 16.52 -21.15
C THR A 73 -4.87 15.92 -19.77
N ILE A 74 -3.65 15.45 -19.51
CA ILE A 74 -3.26 15.02 -18.18
C ILE A 74 -2.85 16.25 -17.38
N SER A 75 -3.63 16.60 -16.36
CA SER A 75 -3.34 17.76 -15.50
C SER A 75 -2.46 17.40 -14.30
N HIS A 76 -2.59 16.17 -13.79
CA HIS A 76 -1.88 15.69 -12.61
C HIS A 76 -1.47 14.23 -12.78
N VAL A 77 -0.22 13.93 -12.49
CA VAL A 77 0.26 12.58 -12.19
C VAL A 77 0.50 12.53 -10.70
N VAL A 78 -0.23 11.67 -9.99
CA VAL A 78 -0.10 11.52 -8.54
C VAL A 78 0.40 10.13 -8.19
N VAL A 79 1.24 10.01 -7.17
CA VAL A 79 1.83 8.74 -6.75
C VAL A 79 1.50 8.49 -5.28
N THR A 80 1.05 7.27 -4.97
CA THR A 80 0.70 6.88 -3.61
C THR A 80 1.93 6.73 -2.73
N HIS A 81 2.96 6.05 -3.24
CA HIS A 81 4.25 5.86 -2.58
C HIS A 81 5.32 5.47 -3.61
N SER A 82 6.58 5.44 -3.19
CA SER A 82 7.72 5.33 -4.10
C SER A 82 8.24 3.91 -4.32
N HIS A 83 7.42 2.86 -4.26
CA HIS A 83 7.86 1.53 -4.69
C HIS A 83 8.02 1.44 -6.22
N MET A 84 8.91 0.52 -6.65
CA MET A 84 9.31 0.32 -8.05
C MET A 84 8.19 -0.16 -8.97
N ASP A 85 7.06 -0.54 -8.45
CA ASP A 85 5.87 -0.91 -9.22
C ASP A 85 4.80 0.19 -9.26
N HIS A 86 5.03 1.34 -8.62
CA HIS A 86 4.12 2.49 -8.60
C HIS A 86 4.70 3.75 -9.27
N SER A 87 5.93 4.12 -8.91
CA SER A 87 6.51 5.43 -9.22
C SER A 87 7.33 5.55 -10.52
N PRO A 88 7.98 4.50 -11.06
CA PRO A 88 8.99 4.70 -12.12
C PRO A 88 8.46 5.32 -13.41
N LEU A 89 7.22 5.06 -13.80
CA LEU A 89 6.61 5.70 -14.98
C LEU A 89 6.05 7.10 -14.71
N ALA A 90 6.08 7.62 -13.48
CA ALA A 90 5.48 8.90 -13.14
C ALA A 90 6.12 10.06 -13.93
N HIS A 91 7.44 10.19 -13.90
CA HIS A 91 8.15 11.23 -14.66
C HIS A 91 8.09 11.04 -16.18
N PRO A 92 8.34 9.83 -16.74
CA PRO A 92 8.17 9.62 -18.18
C PRO A 92 6.77 9.97 -18.69
N LEU A 93 5.71 9.65 -17.94
CA LEU A 93 4.35 10.01 -18.31
C LEU A 93 4.10 11.53 -18.19
N ALA A 94 4.59 12.15 -17.12
CA ALA A 94 4.43 13.59 -16.90
C ALA A 94 5.19 14.42 -17.94
N GLU A 95 6.40 14.00 -18.33
CA GLU A 95 7.17 14.63 -19.41
C GLU A 95 6.44 14.52 -20.75
N TRP A 96 5.94 13.34 -21.10
CA TRP A 96 5.17 13.14 -22.33
C TRP A 96 3.90 14.00 -22.35
N ALA A 97 3.24 14.18 -21.22
CA ALA A 97 2.00 14.94 -21.08
C ALA A 97 2.20 16.45 -20.88
N GLY A 98 3.41 16.88 -20.53
CA GLY A 98 3.71 18.28 -20.18
C GLY A 98 3.09 18.74 -18.86
N CYS A 99 2.95 17.83 -17.87
CA CYS A 99 2.40 18.11 -16.55
C CYS A 99 3.41 17.82 -15.43
N LYS A 100 2.98 17.91 -14.16
CA LYS A 100 3.82 17.68 -12.98
C LYS A 100 3.46 16.36 -12.28
N VAL A 101 4.44 15.83 -11.54
CA VAL A 101 4.31 14.72 -10.61
C VAL A 101 4.11 15.23 -9.18
N TYR A 102 3.11 14.71 -8.48
CA TYR A 102 2.74 15.07 -7.12
C TYR A 102 2.81 13.82 -6.23
N ALA A 103 3.51 13.91 -5.11
CA ALA A 103 3.60 12.86 -4.10
C ALA A 103 4.07 13.45 -2.76
N LYS A 104 4.03 12.66 -1.68
CA LYS A 104 4.56 13.10 -0.38
C LYS A 104 6.08 13.26 -0.34
N GLY A 105 6.79 12.63 -1.24
CA GLY A 105 8.26 12.66 -1.32
C GLY A 105 8.87 11.27 -1.30
N PRO A 106 10.19 11.13 -1.12
CA PRO A 106 10.87 9.84 -1.08
C PRO A 106 10.55 9.10 0.22
N ALA A 107 10.58 7.75 0.16
CA ALA A 107 10.60 6.89 1.33
C ALA A 107 11.90 7.03 2.14
N ILE A 108 11.89 6.54 3.37
CA ILE A 108 13.10 6.40 4.18
C ILE A 108 13.93 5.24 3.60
N PRO A 109 15.20 5.45 3.21
CA PRO A 109 16.01 4.38 2.65
C PRO A 109 16.12 3.18 3.60
N THR A 110 15.84 1.98 3.10
CA THR A 110 15.95 0.74 3.87
C THR A 110 17.21 -0.02 3.46
N GLU A 111 18.09 -0.29 4.39
CA GLU A 111 19.25 -1.18 4.21
C GLU A 111 18.88 -2.65 4.53
N SER A 112 17.73 -3.13 4.04
CA SER A 112 17.33 -4.51 4.28
C SER A 112 18.01 -5.46 3.30
N GLU A 113 18.68 -6.51 3.82
CA GLU A 113 19.21 -7.61 3.00
C GLU A 113 18.09 -8.44 2.35
N VAL A 114 16.88 -8.37 2.89
CA VAL A 114 15.69 -9.08 2.37
C VAL A 114 14.83 -8.07 1.61
N ARG A 115 14.85 -8.16 0.28
CA ARG A 115 13.89 -7.42 -0.53
C ARG A 115 12.51 -7.99 -0.29
N MET A 116 11.69 -7.21 0.38
CA MET A 116 10.25 -7.41 0.48
C MET A 116 9.63 -6.54 -0.61
N GLU A 117 8.72 -7.09 -1.41
CA GLU A 117 8.03 -6.39 -2.50
C GLU A 117 8.95 -5.96 -3.66
N ALA A 118 8.53 -4.98 -4.47
CA ALA A 118 9.28 -4.47 -5.61
C ALA A 118 10.52 -3.64 -5.21
N GLY A 119 10.61 -3.24 -3.93
CA GLY A 119 11.64 -2.35 -3.39
C GLY A 119 11.36 -0.88 -3.67
N ASP A 120 12.13 0.00 -3.01
CA ASP A 120 11.97 1.43 -3.10
C ASP A 120 12.64 2.02 -4.36
N ASP A 121 11.96 2.95 -5.02
CA ASP A 121 12.59 3.86 -5.96
C ASP A 121 13.29 5.00 -5.19
N LEU A 122 14.52 4.77 -4.81
CA LEU A 122 15.32 5.74 -4.05
C LEU A 122 15.65 7.00 -4.85
N SER A 123 15.48 6.97 -6.17
CA SER A 123 15.71 8.12 -7.07
C SER A 123 14.47 8.99 -7.23
N PHE A 124 13.29 8.47 -6.87
CA PHE A 124 12.03 9.18 -7.04
C PHE A 124 12.01 10.50 -6.26
N ARG A 125 11.67 11.59 -6.94
CA ARG A 125 11.43 12.91 -6.36
C ARG A 125 10.26 13.54 -7.10
N PRO A 126 9.14 13.86 -6.43
CA PRO A 126 8.04 14.55 -7.09
C PRO A 126 8.44 15.98 -7.48
N ASP A 127 7.78 16.54 -8.50
CA ASP A 127 7.93 17.97 -8.84
C ASP A 127 7.32 18.87 -7.77
N GLU A 128 6.23 18.39 -7.13
CA GLU A 128 5.54 19.07 -6.05
C GLU A 128 5.28 18.10 -4.89
N THR A 129 5.75 18.48 -3.72
CA THR A 129 5.46 17.71 -2.49
C THR A 129 4.08 18.08 -1.96
N ILE A 130 3.27 17.04 -1.66
CA ILE A 130 1.91 17.20 -1.13
C ILE A 130 1.79 16.65 0.28
N GLY A 131 0.76 17.09 1.00
CA GLY A 131 0.44 16.64 2.35
C GLY A 131 -1.03 16.31 2.53
N ASP A 132 -1.41 16.00 3.77
CA ASP A 132 -2.78 15.66 4.13
C ASP A 132 -3.76 16.78 3.77
N GLY A 133 -4.87 16.43 3.10
CA GLY A 133 -5.87 17.38 2.65
C GLY A 133 -5.53 18.17 1.39
N TRP A 134 -4.35 17.96 0.75
CA TRP A 134 -4.08 18.53 -0.57
C TRP A 134 -5.13 18.06 -1.58
N THR A 135 -5.49 18.94 -2.52
CA THR A 135 -6.51 18.62 -3.53
C THR A 135 -6.04 18.94 -4.94
N ALA A 136 -6.31 18.01 -5.88
CA ALA A 136 -6.30 18.25 -7.31
C ALA A 136 -7.73 18.32 -7.82
N GLN A 137 -7.97 19.16 -8.84
CA GLN A 137 -9.30 19.35 -9.42
C GLN A 137 -9.24 19.30 -10.95
N GLY A 138 -10.20 18.63 -11.53
CA GLY A 138 -10.55 18.73 -12.94
C GLY A 138 -11.93 19.35 -13.11
N PRO A 139 -12.50 19.33 -14.35
CA PRO A 139 -13.82 19.91 -14.60
C PRO A 139 -14.93 19.29 -13.76
N ASP A 140 -14.89 17.97 -13.55
CA ASP A 140 -15.96 17.19 -12.92
C ASP A 140 -15.46 16.28 -11.78
N TRP A 141 -14.20 16.39 -11.36
CA TRP A 141 -13.63 15.54 -10.35
C TRP A 141 -12.73 16.32 -9.37
N THR A 142 -12.68 15.83 -8.15
CA THR A 142 -11.81 16.31 -7.07
C THR A 142 -11.14 15.14 -6.39
N LEU A 143 -9.81 15.06 -6.49
CA LEU A 143 -8.98 14.15 -5.70
C LEU A 143 -8.47 14.86 -4.46
N GLU A 144 -8.61 14.23 -3.30
CA GLU A 144 -8.08 14.68 -2.02
C GLU A 144 -7.02 13.69 -1.54
N ALA A 145 -5.84 14.19 -1.19
CA ALA A 145 -4.77 13.39 -0.59
C ALA A 145 -5.05 13.14 0.89
N ILE A 146 -4.90 11.91 1.32
CA ILE A 146 -5.03 11.47 2.71
C ILE A 146 -3.72 10.78 3.07
N GLU A 147 -2.90 11.41 3.92
CA GLU A 147 -1.69 10.76 4.40
C GLU A 147 -2.03 9.51 5.20
N THR A 148 -1.46 8.39 4.80
CA THR A 148 -1.67 7.05 5.37
C THR A 148 -0.34 6.32 5.56
N PRO A 149 0.59 6.88 6.38
CA PRO A 149 1.85 6.21 6.65
C PRO A 149 1.64 4.84 7.30
N GLY A 150 2.63 3.96 7.14
CA GLY A 150 2.64 2.67 7.80
C GLY A 150 3.06 1.51 6.92
N HIS A 151 2.57 1.40 5.67
CA HIS A 151 3.17 0.52 4.65
C HIS A 151 4.55 1.06 4.27
N THR A 152 4.59 2.30 3.85
CA THR A 152 5.78 3.15 3.78
C THR A 152 5.53 4.46 4.52
N SER A 153 6.58 5.17 4.90
CA SER A 153 6.49 6.46 5.61
C SER A 153 5.88 7.57 4.73
N ASN A 154 6.02 7.45 3.41
CA ASN A 154 5.56 8.42 2.43
C ASN A 154 4.22 8.07 1.78
N HIS A 155 3.50 7.05 2.30
CA HIS A 155 2.26 6.59 1.69
C HIS A 155 1.13 7.62 1.80
N VAL A 156 0.39 7.78 0.68
CA VAL A 156 -0.80 8.63 0.55
C VAL A 156 -1.89 7.85 -0.17
N CYS A 157 -3.08 7.80 0.40
CA CYS A 157 -4.29 7.40 -0.33
C CYS A 157 -4.91 8.63 -1.01
N TYR A 158 -5.68 8.42 -2.08
CA TYR A 158 -6.43 9.49 -2.73
C TYR A 158 -7.92 9.21 -2.68
N ALA A 159 -8.72 10.23 -2.28
CA ALA A 159 -10.17 10.15 -2.25
C ALA A 159 -10.76 10.90 -3.46
N LEU A 160 -11.57 10.22 -4.28
CA LEU A 160 -12.42 10.85 -5.28
C LEU A 160 -13.74 11.24 -4.63
N ARG A 161 -13.97 12.55 -4.46
CA ARG A 161 -15.11 13.07 -3.69
C ARG A 161 -16.45 12.74 -4.33
N GLU A 162 -16.54 12.86 -5.64
CA GLU A 162 -17.76 12.73 -6.42
C GLU A 162 -18.33 11.29 -6.39
N GLU A 163 -17.49 10.28 -6.21
CA GLU A 163 -17.90 8.88 -6.09
C GLU A 163 -17.76 8.32 -4.66
N ASN A 164 -17.31 9.13 -3.70
CA ASN A 164 -16.97 8.69 -2.34
C ASN A 164 -16.07 7.44 -2.35
N ALA A 165 -15.06 7.45 -3.22
CA ALA A 165 -14.17 6.32 -3.49
C ALA A 165 -12.76 6.61 -3.00
N LEU A 166 -12.09 5.57 -2.46
CA LEU A 166 -10.71 5.62 -1.99
C LEU A 166 -9.80 4.84 -2.93
N PHE A 167 -8.76 5.46 -3.47
CA PHE A 167 -7.60 4.80 -4.09
C PHE A 167 -6.58 4.55 -2.99
N SER A 168 -6.48 3.30 -2.58
CA SER A 168 -5.77 2.94 -1.35
C SER A 168 -4.29 2.67 -1.55
N GLY A 169 -3.77 2.71 -2.78
CA GLY A 169 -2.41 2.24 -3.02
C GLY A 169 -2.23 0.83 -2.42
N ASP A 170 -1.16 0.66 -1.67
CA ASP A 170 -0.87 -0.58 -0.96
C ASP A 170 -1.25 -0.55 0.53
N HIS A 171 -1.90 0.53 0.98
CA HIS A 171 -2.42 0.61 2.35
C HIS A 171 -3.51 -0.44 2.63
N ILE A 172 -4.40 -0.70 1.67
CA ILE A 172 -5.46 -1.71 1.77
C ILE A 172 -5.54 -2.45 0.44
N MET A 173 -5.36 -3.76 0.46
CA MET A 173 -5.49 -4.64 -0.71
C MET A 173 -6.70 -5.56 -0.55
N GLY A 174 -7.44 -5.78 -1.64
CA GLY A 174 -8.65 -6.62 -1.59
C GLY A 174 -8.36 -8.12 -1.42
N TRP A 175 -7.19 -8.59 -1.83
CA TRP A 175 -6.84 -10.02 -1.96
C TRP A 175 -5.92 -10.56 -0.87
N SER A 176 -5.14 -9.72 -0.19
CA SER A 176 -4.15 -10.08 0.82
C SER A 176 -3.99 -8.96 1.85
N THR A 177 -3.33 -9.23 2.97
CA THR A 177 -2.91 -8.18 3.90
C THR A 177 -1.66 -7.47 3.39
N THR A 178 -1.62 -6.17 3.62
CA THR A 178 -0.46 -5.31 3.33
C THR A 178 0.78 -5.75 4.09
N VAL A 179 1.93 -5.64 3.48
CA VAL A 179 3.23 -5.84 4.14
C VAL A 179 3.59 -4.56 4.91
N ILE A 180 4.05 -4.74 6.14
CA ILE A 180 4.60 -3.65 6.98
C ILE A 180 6.00 -4.09 7.38
N SER A 181 6.99 -3.49 6.74
CA SER A 181 8.39 -3.88 6.92
C SER A 181 9.23 -2.71 7.44
N PRO A 182 9.69 -2.75 8.71
CA PRO A 182 10.63 -1.77 9.21
C PRO A 182 11.97 -1.80 8.43
N PRO A 183 12.71 -0.66 8.38
CA PRO A 183 12.51 0.55 9.16
C PRO A 183 11.55 1.57 8.57
N ASP A 184 11.19 1.52 7.29
CA ASP A 184 10.27 2.49 6.67
C ASP A 184 8.81 2.20 7.07
N GLY A 185 8.41 0.93 7.09
CA GLY A 185 7.08 0.54 7.57
C GLY A 185 6.94 0.63 9.09
N ASP A 186 5.83 1.20 9.59
CA ASP A 186 5.48 1.32 11.01
C ASP A 186 4.07 0.77 11.29
N MET A 187 3.96 -0.17 12.23
CA MET A 187 2.69 -0.84 12.53
C MET A 187 1.71 0.07 13.27
N GLY A 188 2.19 0.96 14.11
CA GLY A 188 1.36 1.92 14.84
C GLY A 188 0.75 2.95 13.89
N ASP A 189 1.57 3.54 13.03
CA ASP A 189 1.13 4.47 12.00
C ASP A 189 0.15 3.79 11.03
N TYR A 190 0.42 2.52 10.66
CA TYR A 190 -0.46 1.74 9.80
C TYR A 190 -1.86 1.55 10.40
N ILE A 191 -1.96 1.17 11.68
CA ILE A 191 -3.25 0.98 12.37
C ILE A 191 -3.98 2.33 12.49
N ALA A 192 -3.29 3.40 12.87
CA ALA A 192 -3.87 4.73 12.94
C ALA A 192 -4.39 5.21 11.58
N SER A 193 -3.65 4.93 10.50
CA SER A 193 -4.06 5.23 9.13
C SER A 193 -5.29 4.42 8.69
N LEU A 194 -5.37 3.14 9.06
CA LEU A 194 -6.57 2.32 8.83
C LEU A 194 -7.79 2.89 9.56
N GLU A 195 -7.65 3.29 10.82
CA GLU A 195 -8.71 3.92 11.60
C GLU A 195 -9.17 5.24 10.96
N LYS A 196 -8.23 6.08 10.52
CA LYS A 196 -8.49 7.34 9.82
C LYS A 196 -9.33 7.15 8.55
N VAL A 197 -8.98 6.20 7.68
CA VAL A 197 -9.71 5.96 6.43
C VAL A 197 -11.04 5.23 6.66
N ARG A 198 -11.12 4.32 7.65
CA ARG A 198 -12.38 3.67 8.05
C ARG A 198 -13.44 4.70 8.44
N ASP A 199 -13.05 5.68 9.24
CA ASP A 199 -13.96 6.68 9.81
C ASP A 199 -14.45 7.70 8.76
N ARG A 200 -13.79 7.75 7.58
CA ARG A 200 -14.25 8.53 6.42
C ARG A 200 -15.46 7.90 5.71
N GLY A 201 -15.71 6.59 5.85
CA GLY A 201 -16.90 5.92 5.36
C GLY A 201 -17.02 5.85 3.83
N PHE A 202 -15.95 5.46 3.14
CA PHE A 202 -15.92 5.31 1.68
C PHE A 202 -16.90 4.22 1.19
N SER A 203 -17.48 4.46 0.02
CA SER A 203 -18.40 3.50 -0.65
C SER A 203 -17.65 2.42 -1.42
N THR A 204 -16.43 2.72 -1.87
CA THR A 204 -15.59 1.81 -2.66
C THR A 204 -14.13 2.05 -2.33
N ILE A 205 -13.34 0.96 -2.28
CA ILE A 205 -11.88 1.01 -2.22
C ILE A 205 -11.32 0.43 -3.52
N TRP A 206 -10.49 1.20 -4.20
CA TRP A 206 -9.72 0.83 -5.39
C TRP A 206 -8.26 0.63 -5.00
N PRO A 207 -7.83 -0.62 -4.73
CA PRO A 207 -6.43 -0.91 -4.43
C PRO A 207 -5.58 -0.89 -5.70
N THR A 208 -4.29 -0.63 -5.57
CA THR A 208 -3.37 -0.75 -6.71
C THR A 208 -3.24 -2.22 -7.15
N HIS A 209 -3.30 -3.17 -6.22
CA HIS A 209 -3.20 -4.60 -6.55
C HIS A 209 -4.49 -5.35 -6.22
N GLY A 210 -4.98 -6.09 -7.23
CA GLY A 210 -6.11 -6.98 -7.09
C GLY A 210 -7.49 -6.31 -7.25
N PRO A 211 -8.56 -7.01 -6.83
CA PRO A 211 -9.93 -6.55 -7.02
C PRO A 211 -10.32 -5.43 -6.04
N PRO A 212 -11.30 -4.60 -6.43
CA PRO A 212 -11.86 -3.57 -5.54
C PRO A 212 -12.60 -4.17 -4.35
N VAL A 213 -12.76 -3.35 -3.31
CA VAL A 213 -13.65 -3.65 -2.17
C VAL A 213 -14.88 -2.74 -2.29
N THR A 214 -16.00 -3.34 -2.68
CA THR A 214 -17.28 -2.64 -2.92
C THR A 214 -18.37 -3.02 -1.92
N ASP A 215 -18.21 -4.17 -1.26
CA ASP A 215 -19.14 -4.60 -0.22
C ASP A 215 -18.58 -4.25 1.15
N ASN A 216 -19.29 -3.36 1.86
CA ASN A 216 -18.97 -2.94 3.23
C ASN A 216 -17.48 -2.56 3.46
N PRO A 217 -16.93 -1.52 2.75
CA PRO A 217 -15.53 -1.15 2.89
C PRO A 217 -15.10 -0.84 4.33
N SER A 218 -15.93 -0.16 5.12
CA SER A 218 -15.63 0.12 6.54
C SER A 218 -15.51 -1.14 7.37
N GLY A 219 -16.36 -2.14 7.14
CA GLY A 219 -16.27 -3.45 7.78
C GLY A 219 -15.04 -4.24 7.33
N PHE A 220 -14.65 -4.10 6.06
CA PHE A 220 -13.42 -4.69 5.52
C PHE A 220 -12.18 -4.10 6.21
N ILE A 221 -12.12 -2.76 6.34
CA ILE A 221 -11.03 -2.08 7.05
C ILE A 221 -11.00 -2.49 8.52
N GLN A 222 -12.18 -2.60 9.18
CA GLN A 222 -12.24 -3.06 10.56
C GLN A 222 -11.67 -4.48 10.70
N ALA A 223 -11.94 -5.38 9.75
CA ALA A 223 -11.38 -6.73 9.76
C ALA A 223 -9.83 -6.72 9.62
N TYR A 224 -9.25 -5.76 8.88
CA TYR A 224 -7.80 -5.54 8.84
C TYR A 224 -7.25 -5.14 10.22
N ILE A 225 -7.88 -4.17 10.87
CA ILE A 225 -7.49 -3.71 12.22
C ILE A 225 -7.56 -4.87 13.21
N ASP A 226 -8.68 -5.61 13.21
CA ASP A 226 -8.88 -6.77 14.09
C ASP A 226 -7.82 -7.86 13.85
N HIS A 227 -7.48 -8.10 12.59
CA HIS A 227 -6.42 -9.05 12.23
C HIS A 227 -5.06 -8.63 12.79
N ARG A 228 -4.69 -7.32 12.70
CA ARG A 228 -3.43 -6.81 13.27
C ARG A 228 -3.41 -6.94 14.79
N LYS A 229 -4.49 -6.54 15.47
CA LYS A 229 -4.64 -6.66 16.93
C LYS A 229 -4.62 -8.13 17.40
N ALA A 230 -5.24 -9.04 16.65
CA ALA A 230 -5.16 -10.48 16.94
C ALA A 230 -3.73 -11.03 16.76
N ARG A 231 -2.98 -10.55 15.80
CA ARG A 231 -1.56 -10.90 15.61
C ARG A 231 -0.72 -10.46 16.79
N GLU A 232 -0.90 -9.24 17.25
CA GLU A 232 -0.23 -8.69 18.43
C GLU A 232 -0.53 -9.52 19.69
N THR A 233 -1.82 -9.85 19.92
CA THR A 233 -2.22 -10.73 21.02
C THR A 233 -1.53 -12.10 20.95
N ALA A 234 -1.41 -12.68 19.75
CA ALA A 234 -0.72 -13.94 19.55
C ALA A 234 0.79 -13.84 19.86
N ILE A 235 1.44 -12.76 19.49
CA ILE A 235 2.85 -12.48 19.80
C ILE A 235 3.08 -12.41 21.31
N ILE A 236 2.24 -11.63 22.02
CA ILE A 236 2.30 -11.49 23.48
C ILE A 236 2.13 -12.87 24.15
N ALA A 237 1.17 -13.68 23.68
CA ALA A 237 0.95 -15.03 24.19
C ALA A 237 2.17 -15.95 23.96
N ARG A 238 2.89 -15.81 22.85
CA ARG A 238 4.12 -16.57 22.58
C ARG A 238 5.26 -16.16 23.51
N LEU A 239 5.43 -14.86 23.75
CA LEU A 239 6.39 -14.36 24.75
C LEU A 239 6.08 -14.91 26.15
N ALA A 240 4.82 -14.89 26.56
CA ALA A 240 4.39 -15.45 27.85
C ALA A 240 4.62 -16.98 27.94
N ALA A 241 4.52 -17.70 26.83
CA ALA A 241 4.82 -19.13 26.74
C ALA A 241 6.32 -19.46 26.70
N GLY A 242 7.20 -18.45 26.66
CA GLY A 242 8.64 -18.61 26.75
C GLY A 242 9.42 -18.50 25.44
N ASP A 243 8.76 -18.22 24.32
CA ASP A 243 9.45 -17.86 23.06
C ASP A 243 10.24 -16.56 23.28
N LYS A 244 11.42 -16.48 22.71
CA LYS A 244 12.28 -15.32 22.89
C LYS A 244 12.70 -14.66 21.58
N THR A 245 12.50 -15.35 20.46
CA THR A 245 12.92 -14.85 19.15
C THR A 245 11.73 -14.83 18.18
N ILE A 246 11.76 -13.92 17.21
CA ILE A 246 10.73 -13.83 16.17
C ILE A 246 10.62 -15.14 15.37
N PRO A 247 11.73 -15.79 14.93
CA PRO A 247 11.62 -17.07 14.23
C PRO A 247 10.91 -18.19 15.01
N ASP A 248 11.04 -18.22 16.35
CA ASP A 248 10.34 -19.23 17.15
C ASP A 248 8.83 -18.94 17.21
N MET A 249 8.45 -17.68 17.38
CA MET A 249 7.03 -17.25 17.33
C MET A 249 6.40 -17.55 15.99
N VAL A 250 7.10 -17.25 14.87
CA VAL A 250 6.61 -17.49 13.51
C VAL A 250 6.34 -18.97 13.25
N LYS A 251 7.16 -19.89 13.73
CA LYS A 251 6.93 -21.34 13.60
C LYS A 251 5.56 -21.76 14.15
N THR A 252 5.09 -21.09 15.20
CA THR A 252 3.80 -21.41 15.83
C THR A 252 2.66 -20.59 15.25
N ILE A 253 2.84 -19.27 15.15
CA ILE A 253 1.78 -18.34 14.70
C ILE A 253 1.42 -18.58 13.23
N TYR A 254 2.41 -18.95 12.42
CA TYR A 254 2.28 -19.17 10.97
C TYR A 254 2.44 -20.64 10.59
N ALA A 255 2.12 -21.57 11.49
CA ALA A 255 2.28 -23.02 11.27
C ALA A 255 1.52 -23.54 10.04
N ALA A 256 0.40 -22.91 9.67
CA ALA A 256 -0.41 -23.25 8.50
C ALA A 256 0.06 -22.59 7.20
N VAL A 257 1.06 -21.71 7.25
CA VAL A 257 1.59 -20.97 6.09
C VAL A 257 2.79 -21.72 5.52
N ASP A 258 2.95 -21.69 4.19
CA ASP A 258 4.13 -22.29 3.53
C ASP A 258 5.41 -21.72 4.16
N LYS A 259 6.32 -22.64 4.52
CA LYS A 259 7.61 -22.27 5.16
C LYS A 259 8.46 -21.33 4.33
N LYS A 260 8.28 -21.31 3.00
CA LYS A 260 8.95 -20.36 2.10
C LYS A 260 8.56 -18.89 2.41
N LEU A 261 7.36 -18.67 2.99
CA LEU A 261 6.86 -17.35 3.39
C LEU A 261 7.22 -16.96 4.83
N HIS A 262 7.84 -17.87 5.61
CA HIS A 262 8.26 -17.57 6.97
C HIS A 262 9.25 -16.41 7.10
N PRO A 263 10.21 -16.19 6.17
CA PRO A 263 11.05 -14.98 6.22
C PRO A 263 10.22 -13.70 6.15
N ALA A 264 9.23 -13.61 5.24
CA ALA A 264 8.30 -12.49 5.15
C ALA A 264 7.46 -12.33 6.42
N ALA A 265 6.97 -13.46 6.97
CA ALA A 265 6.25 -13.45 8.24
C ALA A 265 7.12 -12.93 9.42
N CYS A 266 8.43 -13.20 9.42
CA CYS A 266 9.32 -12.64 10.42
C CYS A 266 9.39 -11.10 10.36
N HIS A 267 9.40 -10.50 9.19
CA HIS A 267 9.38 -9.04 9.04
C HIS A 267 8.04 -8.44 9.49
N SER A 268 6.92 -9.09 9.15
CA SER A 268 5.61 -8.68 9.66
C SER A 268 5.53 -8.74 11.20
N VAL A 269 6.08 -9.80 11.81
CA VAL A 269 6.18 -9.90 13.28
C VAL A 269 7.12 -8.84 13.84
N LEU A 270 8.23 -8.52 13.15
CA LEU A 270 9.14 -7.46 13.57
C LEU A 270 8.44 -6.11 13.65
N GLY A 271 7.59 -5.75 12.68
CA GLY A 271 6.79 -4.52 12.74
C GLY A 271 5.94 -4.45 14.02
N HIS A 272 5.24 -5.54 14.37
CA HIS A 272 4.51 -5.62 15.64
C HIS A 272 5.42 -5.54 16.87
N MET A 273 6.58 -6.22 16.84
CA MET A 273 7.51 -6.21 17.96
C MET A 273 8.09 -4.81 18.21
N MET A 274 8.42 -4.07 17.15
CA MET A 274 8.91 -2.70 17.27
C MET A 274 7.86 -1.80 17.90
N GLN A 275 6.59 -1.94 17.51
CA GLN A 275 5.49 -1.22 18.14
C GLN A 275 5.33 -1.59 19.61
N LEU A 276 5.32 -2.88 19.95
CA LEU A 276 5.22 -3.34 21.34
C LEU A 276 6.39 -2.87 22.22
N VAL A 277 7.60 -2.72 21.65
CA VAL A 277 8.74 -2.13 22.35
C VAL A 277 8.55 -0.63 22.56
N LYS A 278 8.08 0.09 21.54
CA LYS A 278 7.76 1.52 21.60
C LYS A 278 6.69 1.82 22.64
N ASP A 279 5.70 0.95 22.77
CA ASP A 279 4.60 1.05 23.74
C ASP A 279 4.98 0.58 25.16
N GLY A 280 6.18 0.01 25.33
CA GLY A 280 6.67 -0.46 26.62
C GLY A 280 6.09 -1.78 27.10
N HIS A 281 5.41 -2.55 26.23
CA HIS A 281 4.88 -3.87 26.54
C HIS A 281 5.91 -4.98 26.43
N VAL A 282 6.95 -4.77 25.62
CA VAL A 282 8.03 -5.70 25.35
C VAL A 282 9.36 -4.98 25.49
N THR A 283 10.39 -5.71 25.90
CA THR A 283 11.76 -5.20 25.98
C THR A 283 12.73 -6.11 25.22
N THR A 284 13.80 -5.51 24.71
CA THR A 284 14.97 -6.19 24.14
C THR A 284 16.24 -5.54 24.69
N SER A 285 17.36 -6.30 24.71
CA SER A 285 18.67 -5.75 25.05
C SER A 285 19.36 -5.04 23.89
N ASP A 286 18.87 -5.24 22.68
CA ASP A 286 19.47 -4.67 21.49
C ASP A 286 19.08 -3.19 21.34
N ALA A 287 20.04 -2.36 20.95
CA ALA A 287 19.77 -0.93 20.72
C ALA A 287 18.74 -0.70 19.61
N THR A 288 18.73 -1.57 18.61
CA THR A 288 17.73 -1.59 17.53
C THR A 288 17.09 -2.98 17.50
N PRO A 289 15.77 -3.09 17.72
CA PRO A 289 15.06 -4.36 17.58
C PRO A 289 15.24 -4.96 16.18
N GLY A 290 15.45 -6.26 16.08
CA GLY A 290 15.63 -6.96 14.81
C GLY A 290 15.07 -8.39 14.85
N VAL A 291 14.99 -9.06 13.69
CA VAL A 291 14.45 -10.42 13.58
C VAL A 291 15.16 -11.42 14.49
N LYS A 292 16.46 -11.23 14.71
CA LYS A 292 17.31 -12.12 15.55
C LYS A 292 17.42 -11.68 17.01
N SER A 293 16.86 -10.54 17.37
CA SER A 293 16.87 -10.03 18.74
C SER A 293 16.15 -10.97 19.69
N GLN A 294 16.54 -10.91 20.96
CA GLN A 294 15.82 -11.57 22.04
C GLN A 294 14.86 -10.59 22.71
N TYR A 295 13.64 -11.05 22.88
CA TYR A 295 12.54 -10.26 23.42
C TYR A 295 11.96 -10.89 24.68
N ARG A 296 11.40 -10.06 25.54
CA ARG A 296 10.69 -10.46 26.75
C ARG A 296 9.55 -9.48 27.05
N LEU A 297 8.52 -9.95 27.73
CA LEU A 297 7.50 -9.05 28.27
C LEU A 297 8.13 -8.04 29.23
N ALA A 298 7.67 -6.81 29.20
CA ALA A 298 7.99 -5.84 30.23
C ALA A 298 7.40 -6.30 31.59
N SER A 299 8.10 -5.99 32.68
CA SER A 299 7.73 -6.36 34.06
C SER A 299 6.67 -5.41 34.61
#